data_f50e0a25bb2944f12ff6547bf7dd6466
#
_entry.id   f50e0a25bb2944f12ff6547bf7dd6466
#
_cell.length_a   1.000
_cell.length_b   1.000
_cell.length_c   1.000
_cell.angle_alpha   90.00
_cell.angle_beta   90.00
_cell.angle_gamma   90.00
#
_symmetry.space_group_name_H-M   'P 1'
#
loop_
_entity.id
_entity.type
_entity.pdbx_description
1 polymer ?
#
loop_
_entity_poly.entity_id
_entity_poly.type
_entity_poly.pdbx_seq_one_letter_code
_entity_poly.pdbx_strand_id
1 'polypeptide(L)'
;DSKVLYANEEKISSTIAYLTQCFPEITADQVNQEITDNPDREYTVLAKHVSYEEKAAFEALMNGEDTKDQIAGIWFEKEYTRTYPYNSLASAMIGFANATTGVIGLENQYNDTLNGTNGRSYGYLNADSNLEQTVIEPENGYSLVATIDTNIQSIVESAILQANEEMKQETEGQATGSNNTAVLVMDPQNGDVLAMASYPNFDLNNPKDLSAYFTEEELAGMSDEDKMNQLNKLWQNYTISNTFEPGSTFKPFTEAMGLDSGSLRGDETYICDGSEWVSGHEIHCVNRSGHGTEDLRGALRDSCNDALMQMVRAIGPANFAKYSREYGFGQKTGIDLPGEASTASLIFSEEQLARTESNLAVSSFGQGFNVTMIQLASSFCSLINGGNIYQPHVVKKIVDGSGNTVQEISPVVTKETVSQEVSDTLRDYMYTVVSEGTGAKAAVEGYAIGGKTGTAEKVPRGSGNYVVSFIGFAPVDDPQVVVYVVVDEPHVADQSHCSQSSYIAKNIFSQILPYMNIERMDSVAAE
;
A
#
# COMPACT_ATOMS: atom_id res chain seq x y z
N ASP A 1 41.05 -16.67 -7.92
CA ASP A 1 41.48 -17.65 -8.99
C ASP A 1 42.48 -18.62 -8.38
N SER A 2 42.00 -19.82 -8.01
CA SER A 2 42.82 -20.86 -7.40
C SER A 2 43.93 -21.36 -8.33
N LYS A 3 43.65 -21.42 -9.63
CA LYS A 3 44.60 -21.85 -10.66
C LYS A 3 45.79 -20.90 -10.77
N VAL A 4 45.52 -19.56 -10.70
CA VAL A 4 46.61 -18.57 -10.71
C VAL A 4 47.42 -18.62 -9.42
N LEU A 5 46.75 -18.75 -8.27
CA LEU A 5 47.45 -18.89 -6.97
C LEU A 5 48.28 -20.18 -6.90
N TYR A 6 47.70 -21.29 -7.34
CA TYR A 6 48.44 -22.59 -7.36
C TYR A 6 49.65 -22.55 -8.27
N ALA A 7 49.57 -21.86 -9.42
CA ALA A 7 50.70 -21.67 -10.32
C ALA A 7 51.75 -20.67 -9.80
N ASN A 8 51.43 -19.89 -8.77
CA ASN A 8 52.33 -18.92 -8.11
C ASN A 8 52.48 -19.25 -6.60
N GLU A 9 52.93 -20.45 -6.28
CA GLU A 9 53.01 -20.99 -4.91
C GLU A 9 53.75 -20.06 -3.94
N GLU A 10 54.79 -19.36 -4.41
CA GLU A 10 55.56 -18.39 -3.60
C GLU A 10 54.75 -17.16 -3.16
N LYS A 11 53.61 -16.86 -3.83
CA LYS A 11 52.74 -15.73 -3.52
C LYS A 11 51.52 -16.10 -2.65
N ILE A 12 51.28 -17.40 -2.41
CA ILE A 12 50.08 -17.84 -1.66
C ILE A 12 50.06 -17.20 -0.26
N SER A 13 51.14 -17.34 0.50
CA SER A 13 51.20 -16.85 1.87
C SER A 13 51.04 -15.33 1.98
N SER A 14 51.66 -14.57 1.08
CA SER A 14 51.55 -13.10 1.07
C SER A 14 50.17 -12.65 0.60
N THR A 15 49.60 -13.28 -0.42
CA THR A 15 48.23 -12.99 -0.88
C THR A 15 47.21 -13.21 0.25
N ILE A 16 47.30 -14.34 0.97
CA ILE A 16 46.44 -14.65 2.11
C ILE A 16 46.61 -13.63 3.24
N ALA A 17 47.86 -13.24 3.56
CA ALA A 17 48.13 -12.25 4.59
C ALA A 17 47.46 -10.89 4.26
N TYR A 18 47.58 -10.41 3.03
CA TYR A 18 46.93 -9.17 2.61
C TYR A 18 45.41 -9.28 2.53
N LEU A 19 44.87 -10.42 2.10
CA LEU A 19 43.41 -10.64 2.09
C LEU A 19 42.84 -10.57 3.51
N THR A 20 43.40 -11.32 4.45
CA THR A 20 42.93 -11.34 5.85
C THR A 20 43.16 -10.01 6.59
N GLN A 21 44.09 -9.20 6.13
CA GLN A 21 44.34 -7.86 6.67
C GLN A 21 43.26 -6.87 6.23
N CYS A 22 42.86 -6.93 4.96
CA CYS A 22 41.89 -5.97 4.37
C CYS A 22 40.43 -6.42 4.53
N PHE A 23 40.20 -7.73 4.60
CA PHE A 23 38.86 -8.34 4.65
C PHE A 23 38.80 -9.31 5.86
N PRO A 24 38.37 -8.83 7.03
CA PRO A 24 38.35 -9.63 8.25
C PRO A 24 37.43 -10.86 8.20
N GLU A 25 36.45 -10.87 7.32
CA GLU A 25 35.54 -12.00 7.07
C GLU A 25 36.22 -13.16 6.32
N ILE A 26 37.34 -12.91 5.61
CA ILE A 26 38.08 -13.95 4.88
C ILE A 26 39.13 -14.56 5.84
N THR A 27 39.04 -15.88 6.01
CA THR A 27 40.01 -16.61 6.83
C THR A 27 41.10 -17.26 5.98
N ALA A 28 42.30 -17.39 6.54
CA ALA A 28 43.41 -18.08 5.88
C ALA A 28 43.07 -19.55 5.55
N ASP A 29 42.34 -20.21 6.46
CA ASP A 29 41.94 -21.61 6.28
C ASP A 29 40.97 -21.76 5.09
N GLN A 30 40.02 -20.85 4.96
CA GLN A 30 39.08 -20.83 3.84
C GLN A 30 39.81 -20.74 2.49
N VAL A 31 40.76 -19.82 2.37
CA VAL A 31 41.53 -19.64 1.13
C VAL A 31 42.43 -20.83 0.83
N ASN A 32 43.13 -21.37 1.85
CA ASN A 32 43.98 -22.54 1.71
C ASN A 32 43.18 -23.79 1.31
N GLN A 33 42.01 -23.98 1.88
CA GLN A 33 41.14 -25.10 1.56
C GLN A 33 40.63 -24.99 0.12
N GLU A 34 40.20 -23.78 -0.32
CA GLU A 34 39.76 -23.56 -1.70
C GLU A 34 40.86 -23.86 -2.71
N ILE A 35 42.12 -23.43 -2.46
CA ILE A 35 43.26 -23.70 -3.33
C ILE A 35 43.57 -25.21 -3.40
N THR A 36 43.45 -25.90 -2.25
CA THR A 36 43.76 -27.33 -2.14
C THR A 36 42.69 -28.19 -2.81
N ASP A 37 41.43 -27.89 -2.55
CA ASP A 37 40.30 -28.70 -3.02
C ASP A 37 39.96 -28.43 -4.50
N ASN A 38 40.29 -27.23 -4.99
CA ASN A 38 39.91 -26.76 -6.33
C ASN A 38 41.10 -26.06 -7.05
N PRO A 39 42.22 -26.73 -7.28
CA PRO A 39 43.46 -26.09 -7.78
C PRO A 39 43.30 -25.51 -9.21
N ASP A 40 42.40 -26.06 -10.00
CA ASP A 40 42.15 -25.65 -11.42
C ASP A 40 41.00 -24.66 -11.56
N ARG A 41 40.39 -24.21 -10.44
CA ARG A 41 39.23 -23.30 -10.49
C ARG A 41 39.67 -21.88 -10.82
N GLU A 42 39.11 -21.32 -11.87
CA GLU A 42 39.42 -19.95 -12.35
C GLU A 42 38.55 -18.88 -11.67
N TYR A 43 37.43 -19.25 -11.03
CA TYR A 43 36.49 -18.34 -10.40
C TYR A 43 35.98 -18.89 -9.07
N THR A 44 36.19 -18.13 -7.99
CA THR A 44 35.61 -18.38 -6.67
C THR A 44 35.34 -17.07 -5.99
N VAL A 45 34.14 -16.89 -5.43
CA VAL A 45 33.76 -15.70 -4.65
C VAL A 45 34.23 -15.92 -3.22
N LEU A 46 35.16 -15.08 -2.73
CA LEU A 46 35.68 -15.13 -1.36
C LEU A 46 34.87 -14.23 -0.41
N ALA A 47 34.47 -13.05 -0.88
CA ALA A 47 33.62 -12.11 -0.15
C ALA A 47 32.64 -11.43 -1.09
N LYS A 48 31.49 -10.99 -0.55
CA LYS A 48 30.47 -10.20 -1.24
C LYS A 48 30.26 -8.88 -0.51
N HIS A 49 29.76 -7.88 -1.23
CA HIS A 49 29.42 -6.56 -0.67
C HIS A 49 30.60 -5.83 -0.03
N VAL A 50 31.82 -6.08 -0.54
CA VAL A 50 33.03 -5.37 -0.13
C VAL A 50 32.86 -3.86 -0.36
N SER A 51 33.14 -3.06 0.66
CA SER A 51 33.05 -1.60 0.56
C SER A 51 34.08 -1.01 -0.39
N TYR A 52 33.82 0.20 -0.90
CA TYR A 52 34.78 0.91 -1.74
C TYR A 52 36.11 1.16 -1.00
N GLU A 53 36.06 1.44 0.30
CA GLU A 53 37.23 1.71 1.13
C GLU A 53 38.11 0.48 1.30
N GLU A 54 37.53 -0.67 1.60
CA GLU A 54 38.23 -1.96 1.71
C GLU A 54 38.85 -2.37 0.36
N LYS A 55 38.06 -2.24 -0.72
CA LYS A 55 38.55 -2.48 -2.08
C LYS A 55 39.74 -1.57 -2.41
N ALA A 56 39.62 -0.25 -2.15
CA ALA A 56 40.67 0.71 -2.47
C ALA A 56 41.96 0.45 -1.68
N ALA A 57 41.83 0.02 -0.40
CA ALA A 57 42.96 -0.37 0.40
C ALA A 57 43.70 -1.59 -0.18
N PHE A 58 42.98 -2.61 -0.63
CA PHE A 58 43.58 -3.79 -1.26
C PHE A 58 44.12 -3.49 -2.66
N GLU A 59 43.44 -2.69 -3.47
CA GLU A 59 43.96 -2.25 -4.77
C GLU A 59 45.25 -1.42 -4.66
N ALA A 60 45.41 -0.66 -3.58
CA ALA A 60 46.66 0.04 -3.30
C ALA A 60 47.82 -0.95 -3.06
N LEU A 61 47.56 -2.09 -2.42
CA LEU A 61 48.54 -3.16 -2.26
C LEU A 61 48.83 -3.88 -3.59
N MET A 62 47.81 -4.14 -4.40
CA MET A 62 47.97 -4.76 -5.73
C MET A 62 48.80 -3.90 -6.69
N ASN A 63 48.77 -2.58 -6.53
CA ASN A 63 49.47 -1.62 -7.40
C ASN A 63 50.74 -1.03 -6.77
N GLY A 64 51.01 -1.28 -5.50
CA GLY A 64 52.17 -0.76 -4.77
C GLY A 64 53.50 -1.32 -5.31
N GLU A 65 54.53 -0.49 -5.42
CA GLU A 65 55.85 -0.90 -5.96
C GLU A 65 56.45 -2.08 -5.18
N ASP A 66 56.27 -2.13 -3.86
CA ASP A 66 56.82 -3.13 -2.98
C ASP A 66 55.94 -4.37 -2.81
N THR A 67 54.64 -4.32 -3.18
CA THR A 67 53.64 -5.35 -2.86
C THR A 67 52.98 -6.00 -4.07
N LYS A 68 52.96 -5.33 -5.21
CA LYS A 68 52.29 -5.82 -6.45
C LYS A 68 52.72 -7.20 -6.90
N ASP A 69 54.01 -7.51 -6.70
CA ASP A 69 54.60 -8.79 -7.10
C ASP A 69 54.36 -9.90 -6.05
N GLN A 70 53.73 -9.57 -4.92
CA GLN A 70 53.41 -10.50 -3.84
C GLN A 70 51.96 -10.97 -3.83
N ILE A 71 51.10 -10.43 -4.71
CA ILE A 71 49.67 -10.73 -4.79
C ILE A 71 49.40 -11.38 -6.15
N ALA A 72 48.58 -12.44 -6.15
CA ALA A 72 48.18 -13.11 -7.37
C ALA A 72 46.71 -13.60 -7.28
N GLY A 73 46.06 -13.74 -8.41
CA GLY A 73 44.78 -14.42 -8.58
C GLY A 73 43.57 -13.76 -7.92
N ILE A 74 43.65 -12.49 -7.54
CA ILE A 74 42.57 -11.73 -6.94
C ILE A 74 42.15 -10.61 -7.87
N TRP A 75 40.83 -10.45 -8.01
CA TRP A 75 40.21 -9.31 -8.71
C TRP A 75 38.88 -8.97 -8.07
N PHE A 76 38.32 -7.82 -8.43
CA PHE A 76 37.03 -7.33 -7.96
C PHE A 76 36.06 -7.21 -9.12
N GLU A 77 34.84 -7.64 -8.88
CA GLU A 77 33.71 -7.40 -9.77
C GLU A 77 32.83 -6.34 -9.14
N LYS A 78 32.33 -5.41 -9.95
CA LYS A 78 31.44 -4.35 -9.50
C LYS A 78 30.01 -4.87 -9.50
N GLU A 79 29.38 -4.86 -8.34
CA GLU A 79 27.96 -5.09 -8.19
C GLU A 79 27.26 -3.82 -7.77
N TYR A 80 26.01 -3.64 -8.21
CA TYR A 80 25.16 -2.55 -7.76
C TYR A 80 24.21 -3.08 -6.69
N THR A 81 24.15 -2.39 -5.56
CA THR A 81 23.24 -2.67 -4.46
C THR A 81 22.19 -1.58 -4.38
N ARG A 82 20.92 -1.94 -4.21
CA ARG A 82 19.87 -0.99 -3.87
C ARG A 82 20.05 -0.53 -2.43
N THR A 83 19.92 0.77 -2.20
CA THR A 83 19.88 1.37 -0.87
C THR A 83 18.61 2.19 -0.76
N TYR A 84 17.89 2.01 0.33
CA TYR A 84 16.63 2.70 0.61
C TYR A 84 16.84 3.66 1.79
N PRO A 85 17.07 4.96 1.52
CA PRO A 85 17.51 5.93 2.54
C PRO A 85 16.52 6.14 3.69
N TYR A 86 15.24 5.86 3.45
CA TYR A 86 14.16 6.03 4.42
C TYR A 86 13.70 4.70 5.06
N ASN A 87 14.48 3.64 4.93
CA ASN A 87 14.26 2.33 5.54
C ASN A 87 12.85 1.76 5.25
N SER A 88 11.89 1.97 6.15
CA SER A 88 10.53 1.39 6.06
C SER A 88 9.50 2.29 5.40
N LEU A 89 9.84 3.55 5.05
CA LEU A 89 8.89 4.50 4.49
C LEU A 89 8.29 3.97 3.18
N ALA A 90 6.96 3.89 3.11
CA ALA A 90 6.19 3.37 1.97
C ALA A 90 6.64 1.97 1.51
N SER A 91 7.07 1.10 2.45
CA SER A 91 7.78 -0.15 2.14
C SER A 91 7.01 -1.07 1.17
N ALA A 92 5.72 -1.29 1.39
CA ALA A 92 4.90 -2.16 0.54
C ALA A 92 4.65 -1.58 -0.87
N MET A 93 4.69 -0.25 -1.01
CA MET A 93 4.53 0.44 -2.29
C MET A 93 5.85 0.50 -3.07
N ILE A 94 6.94 0.94 -2.44
CA ILE A 94 8.26 0.99 -3.07
C ILE A 94 8.71 -0.42 -3.42
N GLY A 95 8.59 -1.34 -2.46
CA GLY A 95 9.09 -2.69 -2.61
C GLY A 95 10.61 -2.75 -2.57
N PHE A 96 11.15 -3.92 -2.84
CA PHE A 96 12.60 -4.12 -2.86
C PHE A 96 13.02 -4.94 -4.07
N ALA A 97 14.29 -4.81 -4.41
CA ALA A 97 14.95 -5.59 -5.45
C ALA A 97 16.01 -6.51 -4.84
N ASN A 98 16.23 -7.65 -5.46
CA ASN A 98 17.46 -8.42 -5.30
C ASN A 98 18.54 -7.86 -6.24
N ALA A 99 19.68 -8.55 -6.35
CA ALA A 99 20.81 -8.08 -7.18
C ALA A 99 20.46 -7.88 -8.67
N THR A 100 19.38 -8.46 -9.18
CA THR A 100 19.08 -8.48 -10.62
C THR A 100 17.66 -8.06 -10.99
N THR A 101 16.71 -8.21 -10.07
CA THR A 101 15.29 -8.00 -10.36
C THR A 101 14.54 -7.41 -9.17
N GLY A 102 13.55 -6.57 -9.45
CA GLY A 102 12.57 -6.14 -8.46
C GLY A 102 11.69 -7.31 -8.00
N VAL A 103 11.44 -7.40 -6.70
CA VAL A 103 10.69 -8.51 -6.09
C VAL A 103 9.22 -8.15 -5.87
N ILE A 104 8.96 -6.98 -5.30
CA ILE A 104 7.61 -6.44 -5.05
C ILE A 104 7.56 -4.93 -5.31
N GLY A 105 6.37 -4.35 -5.25
CA GLY A 105 6.15 -2.91 -5.33
C GLY A 105 6.59 -2.29 -6.66
N LEU A 106 6.97 -1.02 -6.63
CA LEU A 106 7.48 -0.28 -7.79
C LEU A 106 8.75 -0.91 -8.38
N GLU A 107 9.62 -1.46 -7.54
CA GLU A 107 10.84 -2.17 -7.99
C GLU A 107 10.50 -3.34 -8.91
N ASN A 108 9.40 -4.06 -8.65
CA ASN A 108 8.92 -5.13 -9.51
C ASN A 108 8.16 -4.60 -10.73
N GLN A 109 7.21 -3.68 -10.52
CA GLN A 109 6.34 -3.16 -11.58
C GLN A 109 7.12 -2.46 -12.69
N TYR A 110 8.14 -1.71 -12.31
CA TYR A 110 8.98 -0.93 -13.23
C TYR A 110 10.38 -1.52 -13.39
N ASN A 111 10.53 -2.83 -13.15
CA ASN A 111 11.82 -3.51 -13.22
C ASN A 111 12.59 -3.20 -14.52
N ASP A 112 11.94 -3.32 -15.67
CA ASP A 112 12.56 -3.10 -16.97
C ASP A 112 12.90 -1.61 -17.22
N THR A 113 12.21 -0.69 -16.55
CA THR A 113 12.48 0.74 -16.61
C THR A 113 13.66 1.12 -15.72
N LEU A 114 13.70 0.55 -14.52
CA LEU A 114 14.72 0.85 -13.50
C LEU A 114 16.05 0.17 -13.78
N ASN A 115 16.02 -1.05 -14.33
CA ASN A 115 17.22 -1.76 -14.72
C ASN A 115 17.71 -1.26 -16.08
N GLY A 116 19.00 -1.00 -16.17
CA GLY A 116 19.66 -0.71 -17.43
C GLY A 116 19.95 -1.98 -18.23
N THR A 117 20.68 -1.82 -19.31
CA THR A 117 21.22 -2.90 -20.13
C THR A 117 22.69 -3.13 -19.79
N ASN A 118 23.04 -4.35 -19.40
CA ASN A 118 24.42 -4.69 -19.10
C ASN A 118 25.31 -4.54 -20.35
N GLY A 119 26.44 -3.91 -20.18
CA GLY A 119 27.51 -3.86 -21.18
C GLY A 119 28.08 -5.26 -21.44
N ARG A 120 28.82 -5.38 -22.52
CA ARG A 120 29.51 -6.62 -22.91
C ARG A 120 30.94 -6.32 -23.27
N SER A 121 31.86 -7.17 -22.80
CA SER A 121 33.24 -7.16 -23.24
C SER A 121 33.58 -8.55 -23.81
N TYR A 122 34.05 -8.58 -25.01
CA TYR A 122 34.52 -9.80 -25.65
C TYR A 122 35.79 -9.52 -26.45
N GLY A 123 36.64 -10.50 -26.51
CA GLY A 123 37.90 -10.40 -27.23
C GLY A 123 38.16 -11.62 -28.10
N TYR A 124 38.95 -11.43 -29.14
CA TYR A 124 39.49 -12.49 -29.98
C TYR A 124 40.96 -12.20 -30.27
N LEU A 125 41.71 -13.29 -30.50
CA LEU A 125 43.09 -13.17 -30.97
C LEU A 125 43.08 -12.88 -32.47
N ASN A 126 43.72 -11.81 -32.90
CA ASN A 126 43.90 -11.52 -34.31
C ASN A 126 44.98 -12.40 -34.95
N ALA A 127 45.23 -12.23 -36.27
CA ALA A 127 46.19 -13.04 -36.98
C ALA A 127 47.63 -12.95 -36.42
N ASP A 128 47.95 -11.91 -35.70
CA ASP A 128 49.26 -11.66 -35.07
C ASP A 128 49.28 -12.10 -33.58
N SER A 129 48.27 -12.84 -33.15
CA SER A 129 48.09 -13.28 -31.75
C SER A 129 47.94 -12.15 -30.73
N ASN A 130 47.54 -10.93 -31.14
CA ASN A 130 47.18 -9.87 -30.24
C ASN A 130 45.71 -9.96 -29.88
N LEU A 131 45.39 -9.71 -28.59
CA LEU A 131 44.02 -9.65 -28.09
C LEU A 131 43.35 -8.34 -28.58
N GLU A 132 42.37 -8.47 -29.47
CA GLU A 132 41.48 -7.36 -29.81
C GLU A 132 40.24 -7.47 -28.96
N GLN A 133 39.93 -6.39 -28.23
CA GLN A 133 38.80 -6.33 -27.30
C GLN A 133 37.75 -5.37 -27.84
N THR A 134 36.51 -5.83 -27.88
CA THR A 134 35.35 -4.97 -28.13
C THR A 134 34.61 -4.80 -26.82
N VAL A 135 34.33 -3.56 -26.48
CA VAL A 135 33.53 -3.19 -25.31
C VAL A 135 32.25 -2.52 -25.81
N ILE A 136 31.13 -3.02 -25.36
CA ILE A 136 29.82 -2.37 -25.48
C ILE A 136 29.51 -1.83 -24.09
N GLU A 137 29.44 -0.51 -23.97
CA GLU A 137 29.19 0.14 -22.68
C GLU A 137 27.78 -0.21 -22.16
N PRO A 138 27.59 -0.27 -20.81
CA PRO A 138 26.26 -0.45 -20.24
C PRO A 138 25.40 0.80 -20.41
N GLU A 139 24.12 0.59 -20.57
CA GLU A 139 23.11 1.66 -20.57
C GLU A 139 22.41 1.70 -19.22
N ASN A 140 22.38 2.85 -18.56
CA ASN A 140 21.70 3.03 -17.28
C ASN A 140 20.19 2.98 -17.46
N GLY A 141 19.49 2.43 -16.46
CA GLY A 141 18.04 2.53 -16.37
C GLY A 141 17.57 3.96 -16.04
N TYR A 142 16.28 4.16 -16.10
CA TYR A 142 15.63 5.41 -15.79
C TYR A 142 15.30 5.52 -14.29
N SER A 143 14.88 6.72 -13.86
CA SER A 143 14.39 6.99 -12.51
C SER A 143 12.90 7.27 -12.54
N LEU A 144 12.19 6.88 -11.49
CA LEU A 144 10.78 7.17 -11.30
C LEU A 144 10.61 8.38 -10.37
N VAL A 145 9.70 9.27 -10.72
CA VAL A 145 9.20 10.31 -9.82
C VAL A 145 7.81 9.89 -9.40
N ALA A 146 7.65 9.56 -8.11
CA ALA A 146 6.39 9.10 -7.55
C ALA A 146 5.43 10.26 -7.27
N THR A 147 4.13 9.95 -7.12
CA THR A 147 3.11 10.88 -6.65
C THR A 147 3.13 11.03 -5.13
N ILE A 148 3.78 10.10 -4.43
CA ILE A 148 3.88 10.09 -2.98
C ILE A 148 4.57 11.37 -2.48
N ASP A 149 3.88 12.06 -1.56
CA ASP A 149 4.47 13.14 -0.78
C ASP A 149 5.11 12.55 0.49
N THR A 150 6.42 12.71 0.62
CA THR A 150 7.18 12.14 1.75
C THR A 150 6.74 12.66 3.11
N ASN A 151 6.26 13.89 3.20
CA ASN A 151 5.76 14.46 4.46
C ASN A 151 4.40 13.86 4.81
N ILE A 152 3.48 13.78 3.83
CA ILE A 152 2.17 13.14 4.03
C ILE A 152 2.35 11.67 4.39
N GLN A 153 3.23 10.95 3.69
CA GLN A 153 3.55 9.54 3.99
C GLN A 153 4.09 9.37 5.42
N SER A 154 5.02 10.24 5.85
CA SER A 154 5.59 10.19 7.20
C SER A 154 4.55 10.49 8.28
N ILE A 155 3.65 11.44 8.04
CA ILE A 155 2.53 11.75 8.93
C ILE A 155 1.60 10.54 9.06
N VAL A 156 1.26 9.92 7.94
CA VAL A 156 0.41 8.72 7.88
C VAL A 156 1.03 7.56 8.67
N GLU A 157 2.29 7.23 8.41
CA GLU A 157 2.97 6.13 9.13
C GLU A 157 3.11 6.42 10.63
N SER A 158 3.41 7.66 11.00
CA SER A 158 3.46 8.06 12.41
C SER A 158 2.10 7.93 13.10
N ALA A 159 1.01 8.30 12.43
CA ALA A 159 -0.34 8.15 12.97
C ALA A 159 -0.75 6.68 13.14
N ILE A 160 -0.35 5.81 12.19
CA ILE A 160 -0.56 4.35 12.28
C ILE A 160 0.21 3.78 13.48
N LEU A 161 1.49 4.13 13.61
CA LEU A 161 2.34 3.61 14.70
C LEU A 161 1.85 4.07 16.07
N GLN A 162 1.42 5.33 16.21
CA GLN A 162 0.83 5.83 17.44
C GLN A 162 -0.42 5.03 17.82
N ALA A 163 -1.35 4.85 16.89
CA ALA A 163 -2.58 4.08 17.13
C ALA A 163 -2.29 2.61 17.44
N ASN A 164 -1.28 2.02 16.78
CA ASN A 164 -0.84 0.66 17.09
C ASN A 164 -0.37 0.53 18.53
N GLU A 165 0.44 1.46 19.04
CA GLU A 165 0.91 1.45 20.42
C GLU A 165 -0.23 1.67 21.43
N GLU A 166 -1.20 2.52 21.12
CA GLU A 166 -2.39 2.72 21.94
C GLU A 166 -3.21 1.42 22.04
N MET A 167 -3.48 0.75 20.94
CA MET A 167 -4.23 -0.52 20.92
C MET A 167 -3.48 -1.67 21.60
N LYS A 168 -2.15 -1.73 21.47
CA LYS A 168 -1.32 -2.72 22.19
C LYS A 168 -1.43 -2.59 23.72
N GLN A 169 -1.58 -1.38 24.24
CA GLN A 169 -1.74 -1.14 25.67
C GLN A 169 -3.07 -1.67 26.21
N GLU A 170 -4.08 -1.82 25.37
CA GLU A 170 -5.37 -2.38 25.77
C GLU A 170 -5.37 -3.90 25.86
N THR A 171 -4.41 -4.58 25.21
CA THR A 171 -4.35 -6.05 25.15
C THR A 171 -2.92 -6.55 25.35
N GLU A 172 -2.63 -7.12 26.53
CA GLU A 172 -1.32 -7.65 26.87
C GLU A 172 -0.92 -8.84 25.97
N GLY A 173 0.35 -8.89 25.59
CA GLY A 173 0.96 -10.03 24.88
C GLY A 173 0.83 -10.01 23.37
N GLN A 174 0.24 -8.97 22.76
CA GLN A 174 0.18 -8.81 21.32
C GLN A 174 1.41 -8.06 20.78
N ALA A 175 1.99 -8.55 19.69
CA ALA A 175 3.11 -7.87 19.00
C ALA A 175 2.66 -6.59 18.29
N THR A 176 1.40 -6.54 17.84
CA THR A 176 0.78 -5.43 17.12
C THR A 176 -0.56 -5.03 17.75
N GLY A 177 -1.04 -3.83 17.48
CA GLY A 177 -2.33 -3.32 17.97
C GLY A 177 -3.54 -3.76 17.14
N SER A 178 -3.30 -4.40 15.98
CA SER A 178 -4.32 -4.95 15.10
C SER A 178 -3.69 -6.01 14.19
N ASN A 179 -4.49 -6.79 13.49
CA ASN A 179 -3.96 -7.66 12.42
C ASN A 179 -3.35 -6.85 11.28
N ASN A 180 -3.98 -5.74 10.92
CA ASN A 180 -3.40 -4.74 10.02
C ASN A 180 -4.09 -3.37 10.22
N THR A 181 -3.31 -2.31 10.13
CA THR A 181 -3.83 -0.94 10.00
C THR A 181 -3.29 -0.36 8.72
N ALA A 182 -4.18 0.02 7.80
CA ALA A 182 -3.80 0.58 6.50
C ALA A 182 -4.43 1.95 6.26
N VAL A 183 -3.68 2.80 5.59
CA VAL A 183 -4.13 4.16 5.20
C VAL A 183 -3.77 4.42 3.75
N LEU A 184 -4.72 5.01 3.04
CA LEU A 184 -4.57 5.50 1.68
C LEU A 184 -4.94 6.97 1.65
N VAL A 185 -4.08 7.82 1.09
CA VAL A 185 -4.36 9.25 0.86
C VAL A 185 -4.28 9.52 -0.63
N MET A 186 -5.34 10.11 -1.19
CA MET A 186 -5.47 10.35 -2.64
C MET A 186 -5.90 11.78 -2.93
N ASP A 187 -5.47 12.28 -4.08
CA ASP A 187 -6.05 13.46 -4.71
C ASP A 187 -7.27 13.03 -5.56
N PRO A 188 -8.50 13.45 -5.20
CA PRO A 188 -9.70 13.06 -5.92
C PRO A 188 -9.81 13.68 -7.30
N GLN A 189 -9.00 14.69 -7.65
CA GLN A 189 -9.10 15.45 -8.90
C GLN A 189 -8.24 14.87 -10.04
N ASN A 190 -7.30 13.95 -9.71
CA ASN A 190 -6.39 13.41 -10.72
C ASN A 190 -6.04 11.93 -10.52
N GLY A 191 -6.35 11.34 -9.34
CA GLY A 191 -6.03 9.95 -9.01
C GLY A 191 -4.61 9.72 -8.48
N ASP A 192 -3.84 10.78 -8.21
CA ASP A 192 -2.53 10.67 -7.54
C ASP A 192 -2.71 10.03 -6.16
N VAL A 193 -1.91 9.01 -5.87
CA VAL A 193 -1.79 8.45 -4.54
C VAL A 193 -0.71 9.23 -3.81
N LEU A 194 -1.12 10.04 -2.81
CA LEU A 194 -0.23 10.92 -2.04
C LEU A 194 0.45 10.22 -0.87
N ALA A 195 -0.20 9.19 -0.31
CA ALA A 195 0.38 8.28 0.67
C ALA A 195 -0.31 6.92 0.63
N MET A 196 0.47 5.88 0.87
CA MET A 196 0.03 4.49 0.92
C MET A 196 0.86 3.75 1.96
N ALA A 197 0.24 3.37 3.07
CA ALA A 197 0.91 2.74 4.20
C ALA A 197 0.09 1.62 4.80
N SER A 198 0.76 0.62 5.35
CA SER A 198 0.17 -0.41 6.20
C SER A 198 1.13 -0.82 7.31
N TYR A 199 0.60 -1.31 8.42
CA TYR A 199 1.37 -1.86 9.53
C TYR A 199 0.70 -3.16 10.00
N PRO A 200 1.45 -4.26 10.13
CA PRO A 200 2.92 -4.39 10.12
C PRO A 200 3.57 -4.00 8.79
N ASN A 201 4.83 -3.48 8.87
CA ASN A 201 5.66 -3.10 7.73
C ASN A 201 7.07 -3.70 7.87
N PHE A 202 7.99 -3.41 6.95
CA PHE A 202 9.34 -3.95 6.94
C PHE A 202 10.39 -2.92 6.50
N ASP A 203 11.64 -3.14 6.90
CA ASP A 203 12.79 -2.36 6.41
C ASP A 203 13.17 -2.83 5.00
N LEU A 204 13.16 -1.91 4.04
CA LEU A 204 13.51 -2.17 2.64
C LEU A 204 14.97 -2.61 2.46
N ASN A 205 15.87 -2.20 3.37
CA ASN A 205 17.27 -2.63 3.36
C ASN A 205 17.46 -4.02 3.98
N ASN A 206 16.52 -4.48 4.82
CA ASN A 206 16.53 -5.81 5.41
C ASN A 206 15.13 -6.47 5.36
N PRO A 207 14.57 -6.71 4.17
CA PRO A 207 13.17 -7.07 4.00
C PRO A 207 12.80 -8.46 4.52
N LYS A 208 13.79 -9.27 4.92
CA LYS A 208 13.58 -10.63 5.46
C LYS A 208 13.66 -10.67 6.98
N ASP A 209 13.85 -9.55 7.65
CA ASP A 209 13.92 -9.48 9.09
C ASP A 209 12.51 -9.55 9.71
N LEU A 210 12.27 -10.57 10.50
CA LEU A 210 11.03 -10.79 11.26
C LEU A 210 11.19 -10.47 12.75
N SER A 211 12.37 -10.03 13.20
CA SER A 211 12.70 -9.81 14.63
C SER A 211 11.83 -8.72 15.29
N ALA A 212 11.24 -7.81 14.51
CA ALA A 212 10.31 -6.81 15.02
C ALA A 212 8.97 -7.40 15.50
N TYR A 213 8.62 -8.61 15.05
CA TYR A 213 7.30 -9.24 15.27
C TYR A 213 7.36 -10.57 15.99
N PHE A 214 8.52 -11.22 16.03
CA PHE A 214 8.73 -12.54 16.63
C PHE A 214 9.98 -12.55 17.48
N THR A 215 9.93 -13.25 18.59
CA THR A 215 11.10 -13.46 19.46
C THR A 215 12.11 -14.41 18.82
N GLU A 216 13.36 -14.39 19.29
CA GLU A 216 14.40 -15.31 18.81
C GLU A 216 13.99 -16.79 18.99
N GLU A 217 13.29 -17.13 20.09
CA GLU A 217 12.81 -18.48 20.34
C GLU A 217 11.75 -18.91 19.35
N GLU A 218 10.77 -18.04 19.03
CA GLU A 218 9.75 -18.29 18.02
C GLU A 218 10.39 -18.46 16.64
N LEU A 219 11.31 -17.58 16.27
CA LEU A 219 12.01 -17.65 14.98
C LEU A 219 12.87 -18.92 14.85
N ALA A 220 13.49 -19.36 15.94
CA ALA A 220 14.28 -20.61 15.97
C ALA A 220 13.37 -21.86 15.85
N GLY A 221 12.13 -21.76 16.33
CA GLY A 221 11.13 -22.84 16.22
C GLY A 221 10.39 -22.90 14.89
N MET A 222 10.42 -21.84 14.07
CA MET A 222 9.73 -21.78 12.78
C MET A 222 10.48 -22.57 11.70
N SER A 223 9.74 -23.29 10.88
CA SER A 223 10.25 -23.86 9.63
C SER A 223 10.56 -22.76 8.59
N ASP A 224 11.37 -23.07 7.59
CA ASP A 224 11.63 -22.14 6.47
C ASP A 224 10.33 -21.80 5.71
N GLU A 225 9.41 -22.74 5.60
CA GLU A 225 8.10 -22.52 4.99
C GLU A 225 7.26 -21.54 5.82
N ASP A 226 7.22 -21.70 7.14
CA ASP A 226 6.48 -20.80 8.03
C ASP A 226 7.06 -19.38 7.98
N LYS A 227 8.40 -19.26 8.03
CA LYS A 227 9.08 -17.95 7.86
C LYS A 227 8.72 -17.30 6.53
N MET A 228 8.75 -18.05 5.44
CA MET A 228 8.37 -17.53 4.13
C MET A 228 6.91 -17.10 4.08
N ASN A 229 6.01 -17.84 4.72
CA ASN A 229 4.59 -17.48 4.83
C ASN A 229 4.39 -16.17 5.61
N GLN A 230 5.15 -15.96 6.70
CA GLN A 230 5.10 -14.68 7.44
C GLN A 230 5.67 -13.53 6.60
N LEU A 231 6.79 -13.73 5.90
CA LEU A 231 7.37 -12.75 5.00
C LEU A 231 6.40 -12.36 3.88
N ASN A 232 5.75 -13.34 3.23
CA ASN A 232 4.76 -13.07 2.20
C ASN A 232 3.58 -12.24 2.70
N LYS A 233 3.13 -12.46 3.94
CA LYS A 233 2.09 -11.62 4.58
C LYS A 233 2.61 -10.19 4.83
N LEU A 234 3.84 -10.07 5.34
CA LEU A 234 4.47 -8.80 5.67
C LEU A 234 4.73 -7.94 4.43
N TRP A 235 5.11 -8.57 3.31
CA TRP A 235 5.38 -7.90 2.04
C TRP A 235 4.11 -7.54 1.25
N GLN A 236 2.96 -8.04 1.67
CA GLN A 236 1.70 -7.79 0.99
C GLN A 236 1.26 -6.34 1.17
N ASN A 237 0.95 -5.66 0.07
CA ASN A 237 0.36 -4.33 0.13
C ASN A 237 -1.14 -4.44 0.44
N TYR A 238 -1.50 -4.26 1.71
CA TYR A 238 -2.88 -4.41 2.19
C TYR A 238 -3.87 -3.57 1.38
N THR A 239 -3.49 -2.36 0.98
CA THR A 239 -4.39 -1.40 0.34
C THR A 239 -4.92 -1.84 -1.03
N ILE A 240 -4.19 -2.71 -1.72
CA ILE A 240 -4.54 -3.19 -3.08
C ILE A 240 -4.83 -4.69 -3.15
N SER A 241 -4.31 -5.48 -2.20
CA SER A 241 -4.35 -6.94 -2.28
C SER A 241 -5.34 -7.60 -1.32
N ASN A 242 -5.68 -6.94 -0.21
CA ASN A 242 -6.64 -7.47 0.75
C ASN A 242 -8.06 -7.06 0.39
N THR A 243 -8.99 -8.00 0.56
CA THR A 243 -10.41 -7.79 0.30
C THR A 243 -11.21 -7.94 1.58
N PHE A 244 -12.16 -7.05 1.77
CA PHE A 244 -13.03 -7.02 2.96
C PHE A 244 -14.41 -6.45 2.61
N GLU A 245 -15.40 -6.71 3.44
CA GLU A 245 -16.70 -6.08 3.33
C GLU A 245 -16.60 -4.60 3.75
N PRO A 246 -17.00 -3.64 2.89
CA PRO A 246 -16.82 -2.21 3.17
C PRO A 246 -17.65 -1.70 4.34
N GLY A 247 -18.73 -2.40 4.70
CA GLY A 247 -19.67 -1.94 5.72
C GLY A 247 -20.25 -0.56 5.37
N SER A 248 -20.52 0.23 6.40
CA SER A 248 -21.22 1.51 6.24
C SER A 248 -20.47 2.56 5.39
N THR A 249 -19.21 2.37 5.02
CA THR A 249 -18.54 3.25 4.04
C THR A 249 -19.13 3.10 2.63
N PHE A 250 -19.93 2.06 2.39
CA PHE A 250 -20.66 1.87 1.12
C PHE A 250 -21.98 2.65 1.04
N LYS A 251 -22.56 3.10 2.16
CA LYS A 251 -23.88 3.77 2.18
C LYS A 251 -23.98 5.00 1.28
N PRO A 252 -22.95 5.87 1.18
CA PRO A 252 -22.96 6.97 0.22
C PRO A 252 -23.18 6.51 -1.23
N PHE A 253 -22.64 5.36 -1.62
CA PHE A 253 -22.86 4.80 -2.95
C PHE A 253 -24.31 4.37 -3.18
N THR A 254 -24.96 3.78 -2.16
CA THR A 254 -26.37 3.39 -2.27
C THR A 254 -27.28 4.60 -2.45
N GLU A 255 -27.05 5.67 -1.69
CA GLU A 255 -27.80 6.91 -1.89
C GLU A 255 -27.52 7.56 -3.24
N ALA A 256 -26.26 7.58 -3.66
CA ALA A 256 -25.85 8.03 -4.98
C ALA A 256 -26.59 7.29 -6.11
N MET A 257 -26.65 5.95 -6.03
CA MET A 257 -27.39 5.12 -6.98
C MET A 257 -28.88 5.53 -7.06
N GLY A 258 -29.48 5.77 -5.90
CA GLY A 258 -30.87 6.16 -5.80
C GLY A 258 -31.17 7.53 -6.43
N LEU A 259 -30.36 8.51 -6.08
CA LEU A 259 -30.48 9.89 -6.56
C LEU A 259 -30.20 9.99 -8.07
N ASP A 260 -29.06 9.44 -8.52
CA ASP A 260 -28.63 9.55 -9.92
C ASP A 260 -29.52 8.74 -10.89
N SER A 261 -30.04 7.58 -10.46
CA SER A 261 -31.01 6.81 -11.25
C SER A 261 -32.43 7.42 -11.26
N GLY A 262 -32.69 8.42 -10.42
CA GLY A 262 -34.04 8.96 -10.20
C GLY A 262 -34.98 7.99 -9.46
N SER A 263 -34.46 6.91 -8.87
CA SER A 263 -35.24 6.01 -8.01
C SER A 263 -35.57 6.65 -6.67
N LEU A 264 -34.76 7.61 -6.25
CA LEU A 264 -35.00 8.49 -5.11
C LEU A 264 -35.02 9.94 -5.60
N ARG A 265 -35.87 10.78 -4.99
CA ARG A 265 -35.98 12.22 -5.31
C ARG A 265 -35.17 13.10 -4.36
N GLY A 266 -34.76 12.54 -3.19
CA GLY A 266 -34.05 13.26 -2.15
C GLY A 266 -34.94 13.89 -1.06
N ASP A 267 -36.27 13.84 -1.20
CA ASP A 267 -37.26 14.36 -0.24
C ASP A 267 -38.00 13.26 0.54
N GLU A 268 -37.64 12.00 0.32
CA GLU A 268 -38.21 10.86 1.02
C GLU A 268 -37.81 10.82 2.49
N THR A 269 -38.71 10.21 3.28
CA THR A 269 -38.43 9.88 4.68
C THR A 269 -38.69 8.39 4.93
N TYR A 270 -37.90 7.81 5.82
CA TYR A 270 -37.94 6.40 6.17
C TYR A 270 -38.13 6.24 7.67
N ILE A 271 -38.82 5.21 8.10
CA ILE A 271 -39.05 4.95 9.51
C ILE A 271 -38.11 3.83 9.93
N CYS A 272 -37.21 4.13 10.87
CA CYS A 272 -36.33 3.16 11.47
C CYS A 272 -36.88 2.79 12.87
N ASP A 273 -37.35 1.57 13.02
CA ASP A 273 -37.80 0.99 14.30
C ASP A 273 -36.76 0.02 14.92
N GLY A 274 -35.58 -0.09 14.28
CA GLY A 274 -34.44 -0.85 14.78
C GLY A 274 -34.16 -2.15 14.05
N SER A 275 -35.04 -2.63 13.17
CA SER A 275 -34.83 -3.81 12.35
C SER A 275 -35.78 -3.86 11.14
N GLU A 276 -35.38 -4.62 10.12
CA GLU A 276 -36.21 -4.94 8.97
C GLU A 276 -36.33 -6.46 8.77
N TRP A 277 -37.53 -6.93 8.47
CA TRP A 277 -37.77 -8.33 8.10
C TRP A 277 -37.58 -8.52 6.59
N VAL A 278 -36.56 -9.26 6.21
CA VAL A 278 -36.21 -9.49 4.81
C VAL A 278 -36.07 -11.00 4.56
N SER A 279 -36.88 -11.54 3.67
CA SER A 279 -36.82 -12.97 3.27
C SER A 279 -36.86 -13.96 4.46
N GLY A 280 -37.61 -13.61 5.52
CA GLY A 280 -37.75 -14.45 6.72
C GLY A 280 -36.62 -14.32 7.75
N HIS A 281 -35.73 -13.36 7.58
CA HIS A 281 -34.67 -13.02 8.53
C HIS A 281 -34.86 -11.59 9.03
N GLU A 282 -34.61 -11.39 10.32
CA GLU A 282 -34.56 -10.08 10.93
C GLU A 282 -33.16 -9.49 10.79
N ILE A 283 -33.03 -8.36 10.11
CA ILE A 283 -31.77 -7.65 9.93
C ILE A 283 -31.81 -6.38 10.77
N HIS A 284 -30.88 -6.25 11.69
CA HIS A 284 -30.90 -5.16 12.67
C HIS A 284 -30.19 -3.91 12.18
N CYS A 285 -30.74 -2.75 12.58
CA CYS A 285 -30.04 -1.49 12.55
C CYS A 285 -28.94 -1.42 13.61
N VAL A 286 -27.98 -0.51 13.43
CA VAL A 286 -26.96 -0.21 14.44
C VAL A 286 -27.59 0.28 15.74
N ASN A 287 -28.64 1.08 15.68
CA ASN A 287 -29.49 1.43 16.80
C ASN A 287 -30.71 0.48 16.85
N ARG A 288 -30.66 -0.50 17.74
CA ARG A 288 -31.74 -1.49 17.89
C ARG A 288 -33.06 -0.92 18.45
N SER A 289 -33.03 0.30 19.00
CA SER A 289 -34.22 1.01 19.46
C SER A 289 -34.86 1.86 18.36
N GLY A 290 -34.24 1.87 17.16
CA GLY A 290 -34.64 2.71 16.04
C GLY A 290 -34.15 4.15 16.13
N HIS A 291 -34.00 4.79 14.97
CA HIS A 291 -33.66 6.20 14.84
C HIS A 291 -34.93 7.09 14.72
N GLY A 292 -36.09 6.47 14.52
CA GLY A 292 -37.33 7.18 14.23
C GLY A 292 -37.45 7.51 12.75
N THR A 293 -37.92 8.71 12.42
CA THR A 293 -38.08 9.16 11.03
C THR A 293 -36.79 9.82 10.55
N GLU A 294 -36.20 9.27 9.50
CA GLU A 294 -34.96 9.72 8.86
C GLU A 294 -35.23 10.16 7.42
N ASP A 295 -34.64 11.25 6.98
CA ASP A 295 -34.43 11.55 5.57
C ASP A 295 -33.09 10.93 5.09
N LEU A 296 -32.71 11.13 3.83
CA LEU A 296 -31.45 10.60 3.28
C LEU A 296 -30.23 11.13 4.08
N ARG A 297 -30.20 12.42 4.36
CA ARG A 297 -29.13 13.07 5.14
C ARG A 297 -29.00 12.44 6.54
N GLY A 298 -30.12 12.28 7.25
CA GLY A 298 -30.18 11.64 8.56
C GLY A 298 -29.71 10.18 8.52
N ALA A 299 -30.13 9.44 7.51
CA ALA A 299 -29.74 8.04 7.31
C ALA A 299 -28.22 7.86 7.15
N LEU A 300 -27.52 8.76 6.46
CA LEU A 300 -26.04 8.78 6.42
C LEU A 300 -25.44 9.24 7.73
N ARG A 301 -25.95 10.34 8.32
CA ARG A 301 -25.47 10.94 9.57
C ARG A 301 -25.43 9.91 10.71
N ASP A 302 -26.54 9.20 10.89
CA ASP A 302 -26.75 8.24 11.99
C ASP A 302 -26.39 6.81 11.58
N SER A 303 -25.95 6.65 10.33
CA SER A 303 -25.56 5.33 9.77
C SER A 303 -26.68 4.28 9.84
N CYS A 304 -27.91 4.67 9.50
CA CYS A 304 -29.09 3.85 9.63
C CYS A 304 -29.13 2.70 8.59
N ASN A 305 -29.02 1.43 9.03
CA ASN A 305 -29.16 0.28 8.13
C ASN A 305 -30.57 0.11 7.61
N ASP A 306 -31.56 0.36 8.48
CA ASP A 306 -32.97 0.18 8.19
C ASP A 306 -33.42 1.09 7.04
N ALA A 307 -33.13 2.39 7.12
CA ALA A 307 -33.42 3.34 6.04
C ALA A 307 -32.76 2.91 4.71
N LEU A 308 -31.52 2.43 4.73
CA LEU A 308 -30.81 1.96 3.53
C LEU A 308 -31.47 0.71 2.91
N MET A 309 -31.98 -0.22 3.74
CA MET A 309 -32.72 -1.38 3.25
C MET A 309 -34.07 -0.97 2.61
N GLN A 310 -34.71 0.07 3.12
CA GLN A 310 -35.93 0.62 2.51
C GLN A 310 -35.60 1.33 1.18
N MET A 311 -34.53 2.14 1.14
CA MET A 311 -34.06 2.83 -0.08
C MET A 311 -33.73 1.84 -1.20
N VAL A 312 -32.99 0.78 -0.89
CA VAL A 312 -32.55 -0.16 -1.93
C VAL A 312 -33.69 -0.95 -2.57
N ARG A 313 -34.83 -1.11 -1.88
CA ARG A 313 -36.03 -1.67 -2.48
C ARG A 313 -36.55 -0.78 -3.62
N ALA A 314 -36.49 0.55 -3.48
CA ALA A 314 -36.86 1.49 -4.52
C ALA A 314 -35.85 1.50 -5.68
N ILE A 315 -34.56 1.38 -5.39
CA ILE A 315 -33.45 1.30 -6.38
C ILE A 315 -33.59 0.01 -7.21
N GLY A 316 -33.84 -1.10 -6.55
CA GLY A 316 -34.00 -2.42 -7.15
C GLY A 316 -32.68 -3.09 -7.60
N PRO A 317 -32.71 -4.41 -7.86
CA PRO A 317 -31.50 -5.21 -8.14
C PRO A 317 -30.80 -4.81 -9.46
N ALA A 318 -31.55 -4.41 -10.49
CA ALA A 318 -30.99 -4.03 -11.77
C ALA A 318 -30.16 -2.74 -11.69
N ASN A 319 -30.71 -1.69 -11.08
CA ASN A 319 -29.97 -0.44 -10.87
C ASN A 319 -28.79 -0.65 -9.93
N PHE A 320 -28.98 -1.36 -8.82
CA PHE A 320 -27.89 -1.64 -7.88
C PHE A 320 -26.72 -2.36 -8.57
N ALA A 321 -27.01 -3.42 -9.36
CA ALA A 321 -25.96 -4.15 -10.09
C ALA A 321 -25.30 -3.29 -11.19
N LYS A 322 -26.08 -2.45 -11.88
CA LYS A 322 -25.57 -1.53 -12.90
C LYS A 322 -24.59 -0.53 -12.29
N TYR A 323 -25.04 0.22 -11.28
CA TYR A 323 -24.22 1.25 -10.64
C TYR A 323 -23.01 0.67 -9.91
N SER A 324 -23.12 -0.51 -9.29
CA SER A 324 -21.95 -1.19 -8.70
C SER A 324 -20.83 -1.40 -9.73
N ARG A 325 -21.20 -1.77 -10.98
CA ARG A 325 -20.21 -1.90 -12.07
C ARG A 325 -19.73 -0.56 -12.60
N GLU A 326 -20.57 0.46 -12.64
CA GLU A 326 -20.21 1.83 -13.02
C GLU A 326 -19.21 2.43 -12.03
N TYR A 327 -19.39 2.18 -10.74
CA TYR A 327 -18.39 2.53 -9.71
C TYR A 327 -17.11 1.69 -9.77
N GLY A 328 -17.02 0.68 -10.63
CA GLY A 328 -15.81 -0.15 -10.78
C GLY A 328 -15.69 -1.31 -9.81
N PHE A 329 -16.69 -1.55 -8.96
CA PHE A 329 -16.66 -2.72 -8.08
C PHE A 329 -16.66 -4.02 -8.90
N GLY A 330 -15.85 -4.99 -8.46
CA GLY A 330 -15.61 -6.23 -9.20
C GLY A 330 -14.58 -6.10 -10.33
N GLN A 331 -13.99 -4.93 -10.55
CA GLN A 331 -12.98 -4.67 -11.57
C GLN A 331 -11.68 -4.20 -10.91
N LYS A 332 -10.53 -4.49 -11.53
CA LYS A 332 -9.27 -3.88 -11.10
C LYS A 332 -9.27 -2.39 -11.43
N THR A 333 -8.69 -1.59 -10.56
CA THR A 333 -8.54 -0.14 -10.78
C THR A 333 -7.49 0.17 -11.85
N GLY A 334 -6.55 -0.75 -12.05
CA GLY A 334 -5.41 -0.56 -12.93
C GLY A 334 -4.31 0.30 -12.33
N ILE A 335 -4.24 0.38 -11.00
CA ILE A 335 -3.09 1.02 -10.32
C ILE A 335 -1.77 0.42 -10.82
N ASP A 336 -0.78 1.26 -11.00
CA ASP A 336 0.55 0.89 -11.51
C ASP A 336 1.43 0.22 -10.44
N LEU A 337 0.85 -0.75 -9.73
CA LEU A 337 1.49 -1.63 -8.76
C LEU A 337 1.12 -3.10 -9.01
N PRO A 338 2.01 -4.05 -8.74
CA PRO A 338 1.70 -5.47 -8.87
C PRO A 338 0.85 -5.94 -7.68
N GLY A 339 0.09 -7.02 -7.89
CA GLY A 339 -0.61 -7.70 -6.80
C GLY A 339 -1.99 -7.15 -6.47
N GLU A 340 -2.58 -6.27 -7.29
CA GLU A 340 -3.97 -5.85 -7.11
C GLU A 340 -4.92 -7.05 -7.19
N ALA A 341 -5.73 -7.25 -6.13
CA ALA A 341 -6.65 -8.36 -6.03
C ALA A 341 -7.82 -8.22 -7.00
N SER A 342 -8.29 -9.36 -7.51
CA SER A 342 -9.53 -9.42 -8.30
C SER A 342 -10.72 -9.66 -7.39
N THR A 343 -11.71 -8.76 -7.42
CA THR A 343 -12.97 -8.89 -6.68
C THR A 343 -14.14 -9.33 -7.56
N ALA A 344 -13.88 -9.74 -8.81
CA ALA A 344 -14.92 -10.09 -9.79
C ALA A 344 -15.89 -11.18 -9.33
N SER A 345 -15.42 -12.17 -8.58
CA SER A 345 -16.25 -13.23 -8.01
C SER A 345 -16.78 -12.93 -6.60
N LEU A 346 -16.44 -11.76 -6.05
CA LEU A 346 -16.75 -11.37 -4.68
C LEU A 346 -17.89 -10.34 -4.60
N ILE A 347 -18.46 -9.94 -5.73
CA ILE A 347 -19.66 -9.07 -5.81
C ILE A 347 -20.84 -9.87 -6.35
N PHE A 348 -22.05 -9.47 -5.95
CA PHE A 348 -23.27 -10.11 -6.46
C PHE A 348 -23.58 -9.69 -7.90
N SER A 349 -23.98 -10.67 -8.71
CA SER A 349 -24.59 -10.39 -10.02
C SER A 349 -26.03 -9.89 -9.85
N GLU A 350 -26.58 -9.26 -10.90
CA GLU A 350 -27.97 -8.83 -10.94
C GLU A 350 -28.94 -10.00 -10.64
N GLU A 351 -28.67 -11.19 -11.20
CA GLU A 351 -29.48 -12.39 -10.95
C GLU A 351 -29.44 -12.83 -9.47
N GLN A 352 -28.27 -12.75 -8.82
CA GLN A 352 -28.14 -13.08 -7.39
C GLN A 352 -28.87 -12.08 -6.51
N LEU A 353 -28.83 -10.79 -6.83
CA LEU A 353 -29.56 -9.73 -6.13
C LEU A 353 -31.07 -9.86 -6.33
N ALA A 354 -31.52 -10.18 -7.54
CA ALA A 354 -32.95 -10.37 -7.85
C ALA A 354 -33.52 -11.65 -7.23
N ARG A 355 -32.71 -12.70 -7.10
CA ARG A 355 -33.12 -14.00 -6.57
C ARG A 355 -33.34 -13.98 -5.05
N THR A 356 -32.60 -13.17 -4.32
CA THR A 356 -32.59 -13.17 -2.86
C THR A 356 -32.62 -11.73 -2.34
N GLU A 357 -33.78 -11.29 -1.87
CA GLU A 357 -33.96 -9.92 -1.35
C GLU A 357 -32.98 -9.58 -0.22
N SER A 358 -32.60 -10.56 0.60
CA SER A 358 -31.60 -10.35 1.67
C SER A 358 -30.22 -9.99 1.13
N ASN A 359 -29.82 -10.52 -0.05
CA ASN A 359 -28.56 -10.09 -0.67
C ASN A 359 -28.59 -8.61 -1.03
N LEU A 360 -29.69 -8.16 -1.65
CA LEU A 360 -29.86 -6.75 -2.00
C LEU A 360 -29.89 -5.87 -0.74
N ALA A 361 -30.63 -6.29 0.29
CA ALA A 361 -30.75 -5.56 1.55
C ALA A 361 -29.40 -5.38 2.24
N VAL A 362 -28.63 -6.47 2.44
CA VAL A 362 -27.32 -6.38 3.12
C VAL A 362 -26.29 -5.62 2.29
N SER A 363 -26.39 -5.70 0.95
CA SER A 363 -25.50 -4.95 0.06
C SER A 363 -25.69 -3.45 0.18
N SER A 364 -26.91 -2.97 0.53
CA SER A 364 -27.20 -1.53 0.66
C SER A 364 -26.34 -0.83 1.72
N PHE A 365 -25.87 -1.56 2.72
CA PHE A 365 -25.00 -1.06 3.77
C PHE A 365 -23.60 -1.72 3.77
N GLY A 366 -23.21 -2.31 2.64
CA GLY A 366 -21.84 -2.77 2.38
C GLY A 366 -21.48 -4.13 2.95
N GLN A 367 -22.44 -5.05 3.08
CA GLN A 367 -22.20 -6.43 3.50
C GLN A 367 -22.56 -7.44 2.41
N GLY A 368 -22.01 -8.66 2.50
CA GLY A 368 -22.26 -9.74 1.55
C GLY A 368 -21.38 -9.69 0.29
N PHE A 369 -20.54 -8.68 0.12
CA PHE A 369 -19.57 -8.58 -0.97
C PHE A 369 -18.26 -7.94 -0.50
N ASN A 370 -17.17 -8.18 -1.23
CA ASN A 370 -15.86 -7.67 -0.83
C ASN A 370 -15.28 -6.72 -1.88
N VAL A 371 -14.53 -5.74 -1.39
CA VAL A 371 -13.78 -4.75 -2.16
C VAL A 371 -12.35 -4.64 -1.64
N THR A 372 -11.45 -4.04 -2.42
CA THR A 372 -10.15 -3.57 -1.91
C THR A 372 -10.23 -2.11 -1.45
N MET A 373 -9.26 -1.66 -0.64
CA MET A 373 -9.20 -0.24 -0.25
C MET A 373 -9.10 0.68 -1.46
N ILE A 374 -8.22 0.34 -2.41
CA ILE A 374 -8.02 1.18 -3.61
C ILE A 374 -9.29 1.25 -4.48
N GLN A 375 -10.05 0.15 -4.62
CA GLN A 375 -11.32 0.18 -5.34
C GLN A 375 -12.31 1.13 -4.68
N LEU A 376 -12.49 1.02 -3.37
CA LEU A 376 -13.46 1.86 -2.66
C LEU A 376 -13.01 3.32 -2.66
N ALA A 377 -11.73 3.61 -2.42
CA ALA A 377 -11.22 4.97 -2.40
C ALA A 377 -11.32 5.66 -3.76
N SER A 378 -10.92 4.99 -4.85
CA SER A 378 -11.02 5.54 -6.22
C SER A 378 -12.47 5.80 -6.62
N SER A 379 -13.38 4.87 -6.27
CA SER A 379 -14.81 5.05 -6.51
C SER A 379 -15.40 6.16 -5.65
N PHE A 380 -14.98 6.27 -4.38
CA PHE A 380 -15.44 7.34 -3.48
C PHE A 380 -15.03 8.73 -3.97
N CYS A 381 -13.84 8.87 -4.56
CA CYS A 381 -13.44 10.13 -5.20
C CYS A 381 -14.48 10.62 -6.21
N SER A 382 -15.12 9.72 -6.97
CA SER A 382 -16.15 10.13 -7.95
C SER A 382 -17.42 10.66 -7.30
N LEU A 383 -17.75 10.25 -6.09
CA LEU A 383 -18.92 10.79 -5.39
C LEU A 383 -18.74 12.25 -4.97
N ILE A 384 -17.53 12.77 -4.95
CA ILE A 384 -17.21 14.10 -4.41
C ILE A 384 -16.55 15.06 -5.42
N ASN A 385 -16.16 14.56 -6.60
CA ASN A 385 -15.47 15.35 -7.63
C ASN A 385 -16.30 15.59 -8.91
N GLY A 386 -17.63 15.42 -8.83
CA GLY A 386 -18.53 15.59 -9.98
C GLY A 386 -18.65 14.35 -10.87
N GLY A 387 -18.31 13.17 -10.37
CA GLY A 387 -18.60 11.88 -11.02
C GLY A 387 -17.40 11.18 -11.69
N ASN A 388 -16.20 11.73 -11.65
CA ASN A 388 -15.07 11.18 -12.38
C ASN A 388 -14.30 10.13 -11.56
N ILE A 389 -14.16 8.90 -12.07
CA ILE A 389 -13.20 7.92 -11.55
C ILE A 389 -11.90 8.07 -12.33
N TYR A 390 -10.87 8.56 -11.67
CA TYR A 390 -9.52 8.55 -12.22
C TYR A 390 -8.85 7.21 -11.95
N GLN A 391 -8.02 6.74 -12.91
CA GLN A 391 -7.14 5.61 -12.68
C GLN A 391 -6.13 5.99 -11.60
N PRO A 392 -6.11 5.30 -10.45
CA PRO A 392 -5.13 5.59 -9.42
C PRO A 392 -3.72 5.25 -9.90
N HIS A 393 -2.74 6.07 -9.53
CA HIS A 393 -1.36 5.83 -9.91
C HIS A 393 -0.39 6.36 -8.85
N VAL A 394 0.80 5.75 -8.80
CA VAL A 394 1.88 6.09 -7.86
C VAL A 394 3.12 6.65 -8.55
N VAL A 395 3.20 6.59 -9.89
CA VAL A 395 4.27 7.19 -10.68
C VAL A 395 3.73 8.37 -11.47
N LYS A 396 4.36 9.52 -11.27
CA LYS A 396 4.02 10.77 -11.95
C LYS A 396 4.78 10.94 -13.28
N LYS A 397 6.06 10.56 -13.29
CA LYS A 397 6.92 10.64 -14.49
C LYS A 397 8.14 9.74 -14.39
N ILE A 398 8.69 9.44 -15.55
CA ILE A 398 9.96 8.74 -15.74
C ILE A 398 11.00 9.74 -16.24
N VAL A 399 12.19 9.73 -15.65
CA VAL A 399 13.28 10.67 -16.02
C VAL A 399 14.56 9.90 -16.32
N ASP A 400 15.40 10.46 -17.19
CA ASP A 400 16.73 9.94 -17.50
C ASP A 400 17.76 10.28 -16.41
N GLY A 401 19.00 9.79 -16.57
CA GLY A 401 20.09 10.06 -15.64
C GLY A 401 20.54 11.53 -15.54
N SER A 402 20.05 12.39 -16.42
CA SER A 402 20.27 13.84 -16.41
C SER A 402 19.10 14.62 -15.81
N GLY A 403 18.01 13.92 -15.44
CA GLY A 403 16.79 14.51 -14.90
C GLY A 403 15.79 14.99 -15.96
N ASN A 404 16.01 14.71 -17.25
CA ASN A 404 15.05 15.06 -18.29
C ASN A 404 13.87 14.10 -18.27
N THR A 405 12.65 14.62 -18.46
CA THR A 405 11.44 13.80 -18.54
C THR A 405 11.45 12.96 -19.82
N VAL A 406 11.42 11.66 -19.66
CA VAL A 406 11.29 10.67 -20.75
C VAL A 406 9.82 10.38 -21.02
N GLN A 407 9.03 10.26 -19.96
CA GLN A 407 7.59 10.01 -20.03
C GLN A 407 6.90 10.72 -18.87
N GLU A 408 5.78 11.34 -19.14
CA GLU A 408 4.85 11.89 -18.13
C GLU A 408 3.59 11.05 -18.08
N ILE A 409 3.10 10.73 -16.88
CA ILE A 409 1.86 9.99 -16.65
C ILE A 409 0.76 11.02 -16.42
N SER A 410 -0.14 11.16 -17.38
CA SER A 410 -1.27 12.07 -17.28
C SER A 410 -2.45 11.38 -16.57
N PRO A 411 -3.26 12.13 -15.79
CA PRO A 411 -4.49 11.60 -15.21
C PRO A 411 -5.45 11.05 -16.29
N VAL A 412 -6.03 9.87 -16.03
CA VAL A 412 -6.95 9.21 -16.95
C VAL A 412 -8.29 9.01 -16.27
N VAL A 413 -9.34 9.63 -16.78
CA VAL A 413 -10.73 9.33 -16.37
C VAL A 413 -11.11 7.99 -17.00
N THR A 414 -11.40 7.01 -16.17
CA THR A 414 -11.78 5.66 -16.61
C THR A 414 -13.28 5.50 -16.71
N LYS A 415 -14.05 6.24 -15.89
CA LYS A 415 -15.51 6.19 -15.83
C LYS A 415 -16.07 7.53 -15.35
N GLU A 416 -17.31 7.79 -15.76
CA GLU A 416 -18.18 8.82 -15.19
C GLU A 416 -19.31 8.09 -14.45
N THR A 417 -19.69 8.55 -13.25
CA THR A 417 -20.59 7.80 -12.35
C THR A 417 -21.86 8.56 -11.99
N VAL A 418 -21.72 9.73 -11.38
CA VAL A 418 -22.85 10.54 -10.90
C VAL A 418 -22.80 11.95 -11.49
N SER A 419 -23.94 12.62 -11.50
CA SER A 419 -24.02 14.03 -11.88
C SER A 419 -23.35 14.94 -10.84
N GLN A 420 -22.96 16.15 -11.26
CA GLN A 420 -22.44 17.18 -10.35
C GLN A 420 -23.43 17.49 -9.22
N GLU A 421 -24.74 17.56 -9.51
CA GLU A 421 -25.78 17.84 -8.51
C GLU A 421 -25.84 16.76 -7.42
N VAL A 422 -25.74 15.47 -7.81
CA VAL A 422 -25.69 14.35 -6.86
C VAL A 422 -24.41 14.41 -6.05
N SER A 423 -23.27 14.71 -6.69
CA SER A 423 -21.99 14.87 -6.01
C SER A 423 -22.04 15.98 -4.94
N ASP A 424 -22.58 17.15 -5.28
CA ASP A 424 -22.74 18.28 -4.34
C ASP A 424 -23.64 17.90 -3.16
N THR A 425 -24.74 17.22 -3.42
CA THR A 425 -25.68 16.73 -2.40
C THR A 425 -25.00 15.76 -1.44
N LEU A 426 -24.24 14.80 -1.96
CA LEU A 426 -23.56 13.81 -1.13
C LEU A 426 -22.43 14.43 -0.29
N ARG A 427 -21.71 15.42 -0.81
CA ARG A 427 -20.69 16.14 -0.02
C ARG A 427 -21.33 16.81 1.20
N ASP A 428 -22.48 17.47 1.01
CA ASP A 428 -23.22 18.12 2.08
C ASP A 428 -23.77 17.09 3.10
N TYR A 429 -24.31 15.95 2.65
CA TYR A 429 -24.73 14.88 3.56
C TYR A 429 -23.57 14.30 4.35
N MET A 430 -22.44 14.01 3.71
CA MET A 430 -21.25 13.46 4.37
C MET A 430 -20.58 14.47 5.31
N TYR A 431 -20.75 15.78 5.10
CA TYR A 431 -20.35 16.79 6.07
C TYR A 431 -21.11 16.64 7.38
N THR A 432 -22.42 16.39 7.36
CA THR A 432 -23.21 16.20 8.58
C THR A 432 -22.82 14.95 9.36
N VAL A 433 -22.29 13.92 8.69
CA VAL A 433 -21.75 12.72 9.37
C VAL A 433 -20.58 13.09 10.30
N VAL A 434 -19.71 14.02 9.88
CA VAL A 434 -18.52 14.42 10.66
C VAL A 434 -18.84 15.57 11.61
N SER A 435 -19.71 16.52 11.24
CA SER A 435 -20.02 17.66 12.09
C SER A 435 -20.99 17.31 13.23
N GLU A 436 -21.92 16.36 13.03
CA GLU A 436 -23.02 16.10 13.97
C GLU A 436 -23.27 14.61 14.21
N GLY A 437 -22.72 13.73 13.38
CA GLY A 437 -23.08 12.31 13.33
C GLY A 437 -22.01 11.36 13.86
N THR A 438 -22.05 10.13 13.32
CA THR A 438 -21.20 9.00 13.71
C THR A 438 -19.71 9.22 13.44
N GLY A 439 -19.36 10.15 12.54
CA GLY A 439 -17.99 10.52 12.17
C GLY A 439 -17.36 11.64 13.03
N ALA A 440 -18.03 12.15 14.04
CA ALA A 440 -17.59 13.34 14.82
C ALA A 440 -16.18 13.21 15.43
N LYS A 441 -15.72 11.98 15.67
CA LYS A 441 -14.36 11.71 16.17
C LYS A 441 -13.24 12.02 15.15
N ALA A 442 -13.58 12.14 13.87
CA ALA A 442 -12.66 12.55 12.81
C ALA A 442 -12.62 14.07 12.58
N ALA A 443 -13.49 14.85 13.24
CA ALA A 443 -13.56 16.30 13.08
C ALA A 443 -12.27 16.99 13.54
N VAL A 444 -11.81 17.95 12.74
CA VAL A 444 -10.69 18.84 13.05
C VAL A 444 -11.22 20.28 13.11
N GLU A 445 -10.94 20.96 14.21
CA GLU A 445 -11.40 22.33 14.44
C GLU A 445 -10.91 23.29 13.34
N GLY A 446 -11.84 24.07 12.80
CA GLY A 446 -11.56 25.03 11.73
C GLY A 446 -11.50 24.45 10.33
N TYR A 447 -11.83 23.17 10.11
CA TYR A 447 -11.86 22.58 8.77
C TYR A 447 -13.20 21.88 8.48
N ALA A 448 -13.70 22.07 7.26
CA ALA A 448 -14.86 21.34 6.76
C ALA A 448 -14.44 19.97 6.23
N ILE A 449 -14.69 18.93 7.01
CA ILE A 449 -14.40 17.54 6.66
C ILE A 449 -15.73 16.81 6.44
N GLY A 450 -15.88 16.16 5.28
CA GLY A 450 -16.93 15.20 5.01
C GLY A 450 -16.40 13.76 5.12
N GLY A 451 -17.28 12.81 5.39
CA GLY A 451 -16.81 11.41 5.43
C GLY A 451 -17.84 10.41 5.92
N LYS A 452 -17.39 9.15 6.06
CA LYS A 452 -18.24 8.04 6.54
C LYS A 452 -17.44 7.03 7.34
N THR A 453 -17.97 6.63 8.49
CA THR A 453 -17.48 5.52 9.29
C THR A 453 -17.94 4.18 8.71
N GLY A 454 -17.15 3.14 8.89
CA GLY A 454 -17.48 1.76 8.55
C GLY A 454 -17.18 0.81 9.71
N THR A 455 -18.04 -0.18 9.87
CA THR A 455 -17.84 -1.32 10.77
C THR A 455 -18.43 -2.53 10.06
N ALA A 456 -17.65 -3.56 9.85
CA ALA A 456 -18.07 -4.81 9.23
C ALA A 456 -17.58 -5.99 10.06
N GLU A 457 -18.50 -6.82 10.53
CA GLU A 457 -18.14 -8.06 11.19
C GLU A 457 -17.59 -9.05 10.17
N LYS A 458 -16.47 -9.68 10.49
CA LYS A 458 -15.86 -10.69 9.62
C LYS A 458 -16.63 -12.02 9.65
N VAL A 459 -16.45 -12.81 8.61
CA VAL A 459 -17.00 -14.17 8.54
C VAL A 459 -16.00 -15.14 9.19
N PRO A 460 -16.46 -16.06 10.05
CA PRO A 460 -17.86 -16.35 10.41
C PRO A 460 -18.46 -15.30 11.36
N ARG A 461 -19.70 -14.91 11.10
CA ARG A 461 -20.44 -13.98 11.98
C ARG A 461 -20.54 -14.51 13.39
N GLY A 462 -20.52 -13.63 14.39
CA GLY A 462 -20.49 -13.99 15.80
C GLY A 462 -19.09 -14.33 16.32
N SER A 463 -18.04 -14.14 15.52
CA SER A 463 -16.64 -14.30 15.97
C SER A 463 -16.16 -13.17 16.87
N GLY A 464 -16.81 -12.01 16.80
CA GLY A 464 -16.36 -10.78 17.47
C GLY A 464 -15.23 -10.05 16.74
N ASN A 465 -14.83 -10.52 15.55
CA ASN A 465 -13.79 -9.92 14.73
C ASN A 465 -14.39 -8.94 13.73
N TYR A 466 -13.87 -7.74 13.71
CA TYR A 466 -14.38 -6.65 12.86
C TYR A 466 -13.27 -6.00 12.04
N VAL A 467 -13.67 -5.48 10.88
CA VAL A 467 -12.94 -4.44 10.16
C VAL A 467 -13.61 -3.12 10.48
N VAL A 468 -12.87 -2.17 11.06
CA VAL A 468 -13.37 -0.81 11.31
C VAL A 468 -12.66 0.18 10.41
N SER A 469 -13.39 1.12 9.85
CA SER A 469 -12.85 2.02 8.85
C SER A 469 -13.44 3.43 8.94
N PHE A 470 -12.75 4.39 8.34
CA PHE A 470 -13.23 5.74 8.08
C PHE A 470 -12.68 6.22 6.75
N ILE A 471 -13.55 6.70 5.89
CA ILE A 471 -13.18 7.42 4.67
C ILE A 471 -13.69 8.85 4.77
N GLY A 472 -12.82 9.82 4.53
CA GLY A 472 -13.17 11.23 4.60
C GLY A 472 -12.39 12.06 3.61
N PHE A 473 -12.86 13.28 3.39
CA PHE A 473 -12.30 14.22 2.42
C PHE A 473 -12.37 15.66 2.94
N ALA A 474 -11.52 16.50 2.42
CA ALA A 474 -11.48 17.92 2.73
C ALA A 474 -10.90 18.74 1.56
N PRO A 475 -11.29 20.03 1.45
CA PRO A 475 -12.46 20.65 2.07
C PRO A 475 -13.77 20.12 1.43
N VAL A 476 -14.90 20.39 2.05
CA VAL A 476 -16.20 19.84 1.58
C VAL A 476 -16.67 20.47 0.27
N ASP A 477 -16.45 21.75 0.07
CA ASP A 477 -16.87 22.52 -1.10
C ASP A 477 -15.99 22.28 -2.34
N ASP A 478 -14.68 22.03 -2.14
CA ASP A 478 -13.69 21.77 -3.19
C ASP A 478 -12.73 20.66 -2.75
N PRO A 479 -13.13 19.38 -2.80
CA PRO A 479 -12.31 18.28 -2.28
C PRO A 479 -10.94 18.18 -2.95
N GLN A 480 -9.87 18.31 -2.15
CA GLN A 480 -8.48 18.24 -2.58
C GLN A 480 -7.76 16.99 -2.05
N VAL A 481 -8.31 16.37 -1.01
CA VAL A 481 -7.70 15.18 -0.42
C VAL A 481 -8.76 14.23 0.13
N VAL A 482 -8.53 12.94 -0.11
CA VAL A 482 -9.28 11.82 0.50
C VAL A 482 -8.33 11.06 1.40
N VAL A 483 -8.75 10.76 2.63
CA VAL A 483 -8.05 9.90 3.59
C VAL A 483 -8.94 8.70 3.89
N TYR A 484 -8.45 7.50 3.58
CA TYR A 484 -9.14 6.25 3.89
C TYR A 484 -8.32 5.42 4.86
N VAL A 485 -8.88 5.15 6.04
CA VAL A 485 -8.27 4.38 7.12
C VAL A 485 -9.05 3.09 7.31
N VAL A 486 -8.34 1.97 7.35
CA VAL A 486 -8.89 0.63 7.67
C VAL A 486 -8.06 0.02 8.79
N VAL A 487 -8.74 -0.44 9.84
CA VAL A 487 -8.14 -1.21 10.93
C VAL A 487 -8.79 -2.60 10.93
N ASP A 488 -8.02 -3.60 10.58
CA ASP A 488 -8.44 -5.00 10.49
C ASP A 488 -8.18 -5.70 11.83
N GLU A 489 -9.26 -6.13 12.47
CA GLU A 489 -9.23 -6.77 13.79
C GLU A 489 -8.40 -5.97 14.81
N PRO A 490 -8.86 -4.77 15.23
CA PRO A 490 -8.19 -4.04 16.28
C PRO A 490 -8.12 -4.87 17.58
N HIS A 491 -6.95 -4.93 18.19
CA HIS A 491 -6.74 -5.68 19.45
C HIS A 491 -7.25 -4.86 20.64
N VAL A 492 -8.57 -4.71 20.72
CA VAL A 492 -9.30 -3.99 21.78
C VAL A 492 -10.43 -4.85 22.29
N ALA A 493 -10.92 -4.54 23.49
CA ALA A 493 -11.96 -5.35 24.16
C ALA A 493 -13.30 -5.38 23.40
N ASP A 494 -13.67 -4.28 22.73
CA ASP A 494 -14.89 -4.18 21.91
C ASP A 494 -14.53 -3.61 20.53
N GLN A 495 -14.34 -4.51 19.58
CA GLN A 495 -14.01 -4.13 18.21
C GLN A 495 -15.18 -3.44 17.49
N SER A 496 -16.42 -3.80 17.82
CA SER A 496 -17.63 -3.28 17.15
C SER A 496 -17.84 -1.78 17.36
N HIS A 497 -17.37 -1.24 18.49
CA HIS A 497 -17.45 0.17 18.85
C HIS A 497 -16.08 0.88 18.80
N CYS A 498 -15.07 0.24 18.21
CA CYS A 498 -13.74 0.81 18.05
C CYS A 498 -13.79 2.03 17.13
N SER A 499 -13.18 3.14 17.58
CA SER A 499 -13.15 4.41 16.83
C SER A 499 -11.75 4.78 16.35
N GLN A 500 -10.79 3.86 16.44
CA GLN A 500 -9.39 4.15 16.10
C GLN A 500 -9.23 4.63 14.66
N SER A 501 -10.00 4.10 13.70
CA SER A 501 -9.96 4.58 12.31
C SER A 501 -10.29 6.07 12.20
N SER A 502 -11.27 6.57 12.96
CA SER A 502 -11.62 7.99 12.99
C SER A 502 -10.55 8.85 13.70
N TYR A 503 -9.95 8.33 14.77
CA TYR A 503 -8.86 9.04 15.47
C TYR A 503 -7.58 9.12 14.61
N ILE A 504 -7.23 8.05 13.91
CA ILE A 504 -6.12 8.05 12.95
C ILE A 504 -6.38 9.09 11.85
N ALA A 505 -7.58 9.09 11.26
CA ALA A 505 -7.96 10.06 10.24
C ALA A 505 -7.89 11.51 10.77
N LYS A 506 -8.39 11.79 11.99
CA LYS A 506 -8.27 13.10 12.64
C LYS A 506 -6.82 13.52 12.79
N ASN A 507 -5.96 12.62 13.29
CA ASN A 507 -4.53 12.89 13.46
C ASN A 507 -3.88 13.26 12.12
N ILE A 508 -4.18 12.51 11.07
CA ILE A 508 -3.69 12.78 9.71
C ILE A 508 -4.21 14.13 9.21
N PHE A 509 -5.53 14.34 9.18
CA PHE A 509 -6.13 15.60 8.69
C PHE A 509 -5.59 16.82 9.42
N SER A 510 -5.45 16.76 10.75
CA SER A 510 -4.94 17.88 11.54
C SER A 510 -3.54 18.36 11.14
N GLN A 511 -2.74 17.48 10.51
CA GLN A 511 -1.38 17.78 10.08
C GLN A 511 -1.29 18.05 8.57
N ILE A 512 -2.02 17.27 7.75
CA ILE A 512 -1.92 17.43 6.29
C ILE A 512 -2.69 18.64 5.76
N LEU A 513 -3.84 19.02 6.36
CA LEU A 513 -4.63 20.15 5.86
C LEU A 513 -3.86 21.48 5.91
N PRO A 514 -3.21 21.86 7.03
CA PRO A 514 -2.35 23.05 7.02
C PRO A 514 -1.11 22.89 6.14
N TYR A 515 -0.53 21.69 6.04
CA TYR A 515 0.61 21.42 5.15
C TYR A 515 0.25 21.62 3.68
N MET A 516 -0.94 21.20 3.26
CA MET A 516 -1.48 21.38 1.91
C MET A 516 -2.01 22.80 1.66
N ASN A 517 -1.91 23.72 2.64
CA ASN A 517 -2.47 25.06 2.59
C ASN A 517 -3.98 25.13 2.37
N ILE A 518 -4.72 24.14 2.87
CA ILE A 518 -6.18 24.15 2.85
C ILE A 518 -6.67 25.20 3.85
N GLU A 519 -7.54 26.09 3.37
CA GLU A 519 -8.03 27.23 4.17
C GLU A 519 -8.93 26.78 5.32
N ARG A 520 -8.79 27.46 6.46
CA ARG A 520 -9.68 27.26 7.60
C ARG A 520 -10.99 28.03 7.40
N MET A 521 -12.10 27.45 7.83
CA MET A 521 -13.44 28.09 7.76
C MET A 521 -13.49 29.44 8.47
N ASP A 522 -12.73 29.62 9.54
CA ASP A 522 -12.69 30.86 10.36
C ASP A 522 -11.95 32.00 9.64
N SER A 523 -11.10 31.71 8.65
CA SER A 523 -10.41 32.73 7.86
C SER A 523 -11.30 33.37 6.79
N VAL A 524 -12.30 32.64 6.31
CA VAL A 524 -13.25 33.11 5.28
C VAL A 524 -14.29 34.11 5.85
N ALA A 525 -14.55 34.07 7.16
CA ALA A 525 -15.51 34.98 7.83
C ALA A 525 -14.92 36.38 8.15
N ALA A 526 -13.64 36.64 7.85
CA ALA A 526 -12.92 37.88 8.20
C ALA A 526 -12.71 38.82 6.97
N GLU A 527 -13.16 38.46 5.76
CA GLU A 527 -13.26 39.32 4.58
C GLU A 527 -14.70 39.79 4.37
#